data_8e0f9c059a2d3eb98fd8b392c4d9bcf4
#
_entry.id   8e0f9c059a2d3eb98fd8b392c4d9bcf4
#
_cell.length_a   1.000
_cell.length_b   1.000
_cell.length_c   1.000
_cell.angle_alpha   90.00
_cell.angle_beta   90.00
_cell.angle_gamma   90.00
#
_symmetry.space_group_name_H-M   'P 1'
#
loop_
_entity.id
_entity.type
_entity.pdbx_description
1 polymer ?
#
loop_
_entity_poly.entity_id
_entity_poly.type
_entity_poly.pdbx_seq_one_letter_code
_entity_poly.pdbx_strand_id
1 'polypeptide(L)'
;MATGASSPNFDDRHIRWQTLGDFKHLSVMVLDIDVSNNIVDFLVKFEPNEQIFVHRHLAPTNILVIDGEHVVYETSGAAVKNVRQTGKAWITPKGDAHTEGGGRAGAIVHTV
;
A
#
# COMPACT_ATOMS: atom_id res chain seq x y z
N MET A 1 8.99 15.93 21.68
CA MET A 1 9.39 15.94 21.20
C MET A 1 9.70 16.03 20.76
N ALA A 2 9.89 15.80 20.69
CA ALA A 2 10.34 15.91 20.06
C ALA A 2 10.87 15.89 19.65
N THR A 3 10.62 15.96 20.01
CA THR A 3 11.47 16.34 19.66
C THR A 3 11.92 16.20 18.72
N GLY A 4 11.67 16.87 18.71
CA GLY A 4 12.38 16.78 17.47
C GLY A 4 13.01 15.45 17.15
N ALA A 5 12.85 14.56 18.03
CA ALA A 5 13.29 13.20 17.75
C ALA A 5 12.46 12.67 16.59
N SER A 6 13.11 12.33 15.47
CA SER A 6 12.46 11.66 14.38
C SER A 6 11.93 10.31 14.88
N SER A 7 10.72 9.98 14.50
CA SER A 7 10.22 8.62 14.71
C SER A 7 11.12 7.65 13.99
N PRO A 8 11.45 6.49 14.56
CA PRO A 8 12.15 5.46 13.81
C PRO A 8 11.30 5.04 12.62
N ASN A 9 11.94 4.75 11.52
CA ASN A 9 11.27 4.16 10.37
C ASN A 9 10.79 2.76 10.73
N PHE A 10 9.72 2.32 10.07
CA PHE A 10 9.24 0.97 10.24
C PHE A 10 10.33 -0.03 9.84
N ASP A 11 10.67 -0.94 10.74
CA ASP A 11 11.72 -1.93 10.51
C ASP A 11 11.10 -3.20 9.92
N ASP A 12 11.34 -3.43 8.65
CA ASP A 12 10.79 -4.59 7.93
C ASP A 12 11.80 -5.72 7.72
N ARG A 13 12.95 -5.70 8.42
CA ARG A 13 14.02 -6.69 8.23
C ARG A 13 13.59 -8.13 8.41
N HIS A 14 12.59 -8.38 9.24
CA HIS A 14 12.10 -9.72 9.53
C HIS A 14 10.85 -10.10 8.74
N ILE A 15 10.37 -9.22 7.88
CA ILE A 15 9.20 -9.51 7.05
C ILE A 15 9.66 -10.31 5.82
N ARG A 16 8.96 -11.40 5.56
CA ARG A 16 9.21 -12.21 4.39
C ARG A 16 8.31 -11.74 3.25
N TRP A 17 8.83 -10.80 2.48
CA TRP A 17 8.11 -10.27 1.33
C TRP A 17 8.02 -11.30 0.22
N GLN A 18 6.86 -11.42 -0.39
CA GLN A 18 6.60 -12.31 -1.51
C GLN A 18 6.02 -11.54 -2.68
N THR A 19 6.26 -12.02 -3.89
CA THR A 19 5.61 -11.47 -5.08
C THR A 19 4.15 -11.90 -5.10
N LEU A 20 3.31 -11.08 -5.76
CA LEU A 20 1.89 -11.38 -5.94
C LEU A 20 1.61 -11.54 -7.43
N GLY A 21 1.57 -12.78 -7.90
CA GLY A 21 1.32 -13.08 -9.31
C GLY A 21 2.29 -12.33 -10.23
N ASP A 22 1.74 -11.67 -11.23
CA ASP A 22 2.51 -10.90 -12.22
C ASP A 22 2.68 -9.43 -11.85
N PHE A 23 2.26 -9.02 -10.65
CA PHE A 23 2.46 -7.66 -10.21
C PHE A 23 3.95 -7.36 -10.05
N LYS A 24 4.42 -6.34 -10.77
CA LYS A 24 5.75 -5.80 -10.61
C LYS A 24 5.70 -4.61 -9.67
N HIS A 25 6.83 -4.32 -9.01
CA HIS A 25 7.00 -3.13 -8.16
C HIS A 25 6.19 -3.17 -6.88
N LEU A 26 5.68 -4.36 -6.50
CA LEU A 26 5.11 -4.56 -5.18
C LEU A 26 5.43 -5.94 -4.63
N SER A 27 5.40 -6.03 -3.31
CA SER A 27 5.56 -7.27 -2.58
C SER A 27 4.52 -7.32 -1.47
N VAL A 28 4.17 -8.51 -1.03
CA VAL A 28 3.14 -8.67 0.00
C VAL A 28 3.60 -9.61 1.09
N MET A 29 3.02 -9.46 2.27
CA MET A 29 3.07 -10.44 3.35
C MET A 29 1.66 -10.61 3.89
N VAL A 30 1.09 -11.80 3.75
CA VAL A 30 -0.23 -12.11 4.29
C VAL A 30 -0.11 -12.32 5.80
N LEU A 31 -0.91 -11.58 6.56
CA LEU A 31 -0.95 -11.70 8.02
C LEU A 31 -2.02 -12.68 8.46
N ASP A 32 -3.18 -12.66 7.82
CA ASP A 32 -4.28 -13.53 8.17
C ASP A 32 -5.25 -13.68 6.99
N ILE A 33 -5.86 -14.85 6.89
CA ILE A 33 -6.91 -15.13 5.90
C ILE A 33 -8.09 -15.73 6.65
N ASP A 34 -9.22 -15.03 6.61
CA ASP A 34 -10.48 -15.51 7.16
C ASP A 34 -11.38 -15.95 6.01
N VAL A 35 -11.32 -17.22 5.67
CA VAL A 35 -12.06 -17.79 4.53
C VAL A 35 -13.56 -17.67 4.73
N SER A 36 -14.03 -17.87 5.97
CA SER A 36 -15.47 -17.84 6.27
C SER A 36 -16.10 -16.49 6.00
N ASN A 37 -15.35 -15.42 6.21
CA ASN A 37 -15.83 -14.05 6.03
C ASN A 37 -15.25 -13.37 4.80
N ASN A 38 -14.45 -14.08 4.00
CA ASN A 38 -13.79 -13.54 2.82
C ASN A 38 -12.92 -12.31 3.12
N ILE A 39 -12.16 -12.37 4.20
CA ILE A 39 -11.30 -11.27 4.62
C ILE A 39 -9.84 -11.70 4.50
N VAL A 40 -9.03 -10.85 3.91
CA VAL A 40 -7.58 -10.99 3.86
C VAL A 40 -6.95 -9.77 4.52
N ASP A 41 -6.02 -10.03 5.43
CA ASP A 41 -5.28 -9.02 6.18
C ASP A 41 -3.81 -9.15 5.78
N PHE A 42 -3.25 -8.10 5.19
CA PHE A 42 -1.89 -8.20 4.63
C PHE A 42 -1.17 -6.85 4.59
N LEU A 43 0.14 -6.94 4.47
CA LEU A 43 1.00 -5.80 4.21
C LEU A 43 1.37 -5.76 2.73
N VAL A 44 1.46 -4.57 2.18
CA VAL A 44 1.96 -4.35 0.81
C VAL A 44 3.13 -3.38 0.86
N LYS A 45 4.19 -3.73 0.17
CA LYS A 45 5.35 -2.87 0.01
C LYS A 45 5.44 -2.45 -1.45
N PHE A 46 5.43 -1.14 -1.67
CA PHE A 46 5.57 -0.53 -3.00
C PHE A 46 6.99 -0.02 -3.19
N GLU A 47 7.59 -0.31 -4.33
CA GLU A 47 8.93 0.16 -4.65
C GLU A 47 8.96 1.67 -4.86
N PRO A 48 10.08 2.34 -4.54
CA PRO A 48 10.21 3.79 -4.73
C PRO A 48 10.02 4.20 -6.19
N ASN A 49 9.21 5.23 -6.39
CA ASN A 49 9.03 5.90 -7.69
C ASN A 49 8.52 5.00 -8.81
N GLU A 50 7.84 3.91 -8.48
CA GLU A 50 7.29 2.98 -9.45
C GLU A 50 5.77 2.91 -9.31
N GLN A 51 5.09 2.59 -10.40
CA GLN A 51 3.65 2.35 -10.40
C GLN A 51 3.37 0.88 -10.70
N ILE A 52 2.34 0.35 -10.06
CA ILE A 52 1.78 -0.93 -10.47
C ILE A 52 0.74 -0.69 -11.57
N PHE A 53 0.35 -1.74 -12.29
CA PHE A 53 -0.62 -1.56 -13.37
C PHE A 53 -2.04 -1.31 -12.82
N VAL A 54 -2.91 -0.75 -13.67
CA VAL A 54 -4.27 -0.41 -13.28
C VAL A 54 -5.04 -1.65 -12.82
N HIS A 55 -5.76 -1.50 -11.73
CA HIS A 55 -6.54 -2.59 -11.14
C HIS A 55 -7.74 -2.00 -10.41
N ARG A 56 -8.62 -2.89 -9.96
CA ARG A 56 -9.75 -2.49 -9.11
C ARG A 56 -9.92 -3.50 -7.99
N HIS A 57 -10.46 -3.04 -6.89
CA HIS A 57 -10.74 -3.88 -5.74
C HIS A 57 -12.12 -4.52 -5.89
N LEU A 58 -12.23 -5.81 -5.57
CA LEU A 58 -13.50 -6.54 -5.61
C LEU A 58 -14.34 -6.32 -4.35
N ALA A 59 -13.76 -5.71 -3.32
CA ALA A 59 -14.42 -5.38 -2.06
C ALA A 59 -13.84 -4.09 -1.51
N PRO A 60 -14.56 -3.39 -0.62
CA PRO A 60 -14.00 -2.23 0.06
C PRO A 60 -12.74 -2.64 0.81
N THR A 61 -11.74 -1.79 0.79
CA THR A 61 -10.43 -2.10 1.36
C THR A 61 -10.01 -0.98 2.30
N ASN A 62 -9.68 -1.35 3.55
CA ASN A 62 -9.13 -0.42 4.54
C ASN A 62 -7.62 -0.39 4.39
N ILE A 63 -7.06 0.80 4.34
CA ILE A 63 -5.62 0.98 4.11
C ILE A 63 -5.05 1.97 5.11
N LEU A 64 -3.89 1.63 5.66
CA LEU A 64 -3.11 2.51 6.54
C LEU A 64 -1.68 2.55 6.06
N VAL A 65 -1.14 3.74 5.83
CA VAL A 65 0.28 3.89 5.49
C VAL A 65 1.12 3.74 6.76
N ILE A 66 1.93 2.70 6.81
CA ILE A 66 2.81 2.41 7.95
C ILE A 66 4.14 3.15 7.81
N ASP A 67 4.67 3.22 6.60
CA ASP A 67 5.94 3.88 6.33
C ASP A 67 5.98 4.39 4.90
N GLY A 68 6.70 5.48 4.69
CA GLY A 68 6.90 6.06 3.37
C GLY A 68 5.72 6.89 2.87
N GLU A 69 5.54 6.87 1.57
CA GLU A 69 4.57 7.72 0.89
C GLU A 69 3.86 6.90 -0.19
N HIS A 70 2.55 6.78 -0.03
CA HIS A 70 1.71 6.05 -0.97
C HIS A 70 1.08 7.04 -1.96
N VAL A 71 1.28 6.78 -3.24
CA VAL A 71 0.80 7.64 -4.33
C VAL A 71 -0.27 6.90 -5.11
N VAL A 72 -1.44 7.54 -5.27
CA VAL A 72 -2.53 7.03 -6.09
C VAL A 72 -2.64 7.92 -7.32
N TYR A 73 -2.75 7.29 -8.47
CA TYR A 73 -2.82 7.97 -9.77
C TYR A 73 -4.22 7.84 -10.36
N GLU A 74 -4.54 8.74 -11.29
CA GLU A 74 -5.74 8.59 -12.10
C GLU A 74 -5.64 7.30 -12.94
N THR A 75 -6.77 6.84 -13.45
CA THR A 75 -6.84 5.61 -14.24
C THR A 75 -5.86 5.59 -15.41
N SER A 76 -5.60 6.75 -16.00
CA SER A 76 -4.61 6.88 -17.08
C SER A 76 -3.18 6.59 -16.64
N GLY A 77 -2.90 6.67 -15.33
CA GLY A 77 -1.56 6.53 -14.78
C GLY A 77 -0.68 7.77 -14.94
N ALA A 78 -1.16 8.82 -15.62
CA ALA A 78 -0.36 10.00 -15.91
C ALA A 78 -0.40 11.06 -14.82
N ALA A 79 -1.56 11.24 -14.19
CA ALA A 79 -1.77 12.28 -13.20
C ALA A 79 -1.89 11.73 -11.79
N VAL A 80 -1.22 12.37 -10.84
CA VAL A 80 -1.34 12.03 -9.42
C VAL A 80 -2.71 12.49 -8.93
N LYS A 81 -3.45 11.58 -8.28
CA LYS A 81 -4.74 11.86 -7.68
C LYS A 81 -4.61 12.17 -6.19
N ASN A 82 -3.82 11.37 -5.48
CA ASN A 82 -3.59 11.52 -4.05
C ASN A 82 -2.19 11.10 -3.67
N VAL A 83 -1.64 11.78 -2.66
CA VAL A 83 -0.38 11.40 -2.02
C VAL A 83 -0.66 11.28 -0.52
N ARG A 84 -0.38 10.13 0.06
CA ARG A 84 -0.67 9.85 1.45
C ARG A 84 0.57 9.49 2.22
N GLN A 85 0.83 10.26 3.25
CA GLN A 85 2.00 10.10 4.11
C GLN A 85 1.75 9.05 5.20
N THR A 86 2.82 8.63 5.85
CA THR A 86 2.77 7.75 7.02
C THR A 86 1.70 8.20 8.01
N GLY A 87 0.89 7.28 8.48
CA GLY A 87 -0.19 7.51 9.42
C GLY A 87 -1.54 7.83 8.79
N LYS A 88 -1.60 8.04 7.48
CA LYS A 88 -2.89 8.27 6.80
C LYS A 88 -3.62 6.95 6.57
N ALA A 89 -4.93 6.98 6.84
CA ALA A 89 -5.81 5.84 6.63
C ALA A 89 -7.00 6.26 5.77
N TRP A 90 -7.50 5.31 4.97
CA TRP A 90 -8.69 5.55 4.15
C TRP A 90 -9.32 4.23 3.74
N ILE A 91 -10.49 4.31 3.13
CA ILE A 91 -11.17 3.15 2.55
C ILE A 91 -11.22 3.35 1.04
N THR A 92 -10.70 2.37 0.30
CA THR A 92 -10.84 2.32 -1.16
C THR A 92 -12.15 1.63 -1.48
N PRO A 93 -13.08 2.29 -2.19
CA PRO A 93 -14.35 1.70 -2.55
C PRO A 93 -14.19 0.50 -3.49
N LYS A 94 -15.15 -0.41 -3.42
CA LYS A 94 -15.24 -1.51 -4.38
C LYS A 94 -15.40 -0.95 -5.80
N GLY A 95 -14.64 -1.50 -6.72
CA GLY A 95 -14.81 -1.25 -8.15
C GLY A 95 -14.07 -0.06 -8.73
N ASP A 96 -13.51 0.81 -7.89
CA ASP A 96 -12.73 1.95 -8.39
C ASP A 96 -11.45 1.47 -9.07
N ALA A 97 -11.32 1.78 -10.36
CA ALA A 97 -10.10 1.47 -11.08
C ALA A 97 -9.05 2.54 -10.82
N HIS A 98 -7.83 2.14 -10.48
CA HIS A 98 -6.74 3.07 -10.21
C HIS A 98 -5.39 2.40 -10.44
N THR A 99 -4.35 3.22 -10.47
CA THR A 99 -3.00 2.75 -10.31
C THR A 99 -2.39 3.41 -9.07
N GLU A 100 -1.36 2.80 -8.51
CA GLU A 100 -0.76 3.26 -7.28
C GLU A 100 0.71 2.83 -7.22
N GLY A 101 1.44 3.41 -6.29
CA GLY A 101 2.83 3.05 -6.09
C GLY A 101 3.44 3.78 -4.91
N GLY A 102 4.74 3.64 -4.75
CA GLY A 102 5.50 4.34 -3.75
C GLY A 102 5.98 5.69 -4.24
N GLY A 103 6.09 6.63 -3.33
CA GLY A 103 6.79 7.87 -3.58
C GLY A 103 8.30 7.67 -3.53
N ARG A 104 9.03 8.73 -3.21
CA ARG A 104 10.49 8.74 -3.25
C ARG A 104 11.13 7.63 -2.40
N ALA A 105 10.59 7.34 -1.25
CA ALA A 105 11.11 6.31 -0.33
C ALA A 105 10.35 5.00 -0.41
N GLY A 106 9.44 4.85 -1.37
CA GLY A 106 8.53 3.72 -1.42
C GLY A 106 7.40 3.87 -0.40
N ALA A 107 6.68 2.80 -0.17
CA ALA A 107 5.62 2.78 0.84
C ALA A 107 5.39 1.37 1.36
N ILE A 108 5.03 1.28 2.64
CA ILE A 108 4.51 0.06 3.24
C ILE A 108 3.13 0.40 3.77
N VAL A 109 2.13 -0.36 3.34
CA VAL A 109 0.75 -0.14 3.75
C VAL A 109 0.17 -1.41 4.36
N HIS A 110 -0.67 -1.22 5.38
CA HIS A 110 -1.49 -2.30 5.94
C HIS A 110 -2.84 -2.28 5.24
N THR A 111 -3.28 -3.43 4.77
CA THR A 111 -4.47 -3.57 3.93
C THR A 111 -5.36 -4.68 4.47
N VAL A 112 -6.64 -4.35 4.63
CA VAL A 112 -7.64 -5.31 5.08
C VAL A 112 -8.87 -5.23 4.20
#